data_3f2d5729f6529e7045bcb4706153ca19
#
_entry.id   3f2d5729f6529e7045bcb4706153ca19
#
_cell.length_a   1.000
_cell.length_b   1.000
_cell.length_c   1.000
_cell.angle_alpha   90.00
_cell.angle_beta   90.00
_cell.angle_gamma   90.00
#
_symmetry.space_group_name_H-M   'P 1'
#
loop_
_entity.id
_entity.type
_entity.pdbx_description
1 polymer ?
#
loop_
_entity_poly.entity_id
_entity_poly.type
_entity_poly.pdbx_seq_one_letter_code
_entity_poly.pdbx_strand_id
1 'polypeptide(L)'
;AIQWYKNLFGDDFYLEMQRHKATVPRANHECYPLQVKVNKYLMEYSKKFNVKLVCTNDVHFVDEENAEAHDRLICLSTGKDLDDPTRMLYTKQEWMKTREEMNELFADVPEALSNTLELLDKVEYYSIDHAPIMPTFAIPEDFGTEEEYRQKFTEKDLYDEFTQDEHGNVVLSEEDGKAKIKRLGGYDKLYRIKLEGDYLAKLAFDGAKRIYGEPLTEEVKERMNFELYIMKTMGFPGYFLIVQDFINAARKELGVSVGPGRGSAAGSAVAYCLGITKIDPIQYDLLFERFLNPDRISLPDIDVDFDDDGRGEVLRWVTNKYGQEKVAHIITYGTMATKLAIKDVARVQKLPLSESDRLAKLVPDKIPDKKLNLRNAIEYVPELQAAEASSDPLVRDTIKYAKMLEGNVRGTGVHACGTIICRDDITDWVPVSTADDKETGEKMLVTQYEGSVIEDTGLIKMDFLGLKTLSIIKEAVENIRLSRSLEIDVDQIDINDPATYKLYSDGRTIGTFQFESAGMQKYLRELQPSTFEDLIAMNALYRPGPMDYIPDFIDRKHGRKPIEYDIPVMEKYLKDTYGITVYQEQVMLLSRLLADFTRGESDALRKAMGKKLRDKLDHMKPKFSEGGRKNGHDPKVLE
;
A
#
# COMPACT_ATOMS: atom_id res chain seq x y z
N ALA A 1 -31.69 8.03 32.82
CA ALA A 1 -30.85 8.09 31.59
C ALA A 1 -30.98 9.47 30.93
N ILE A 2 -32.19 9.94 30.50
CA ILE A 2 -32.37 11.19 29.73
C ILE A 2 -31.71 12.39 30.41
N GLN A 3 -31.98 12.60 31.72
CA GLN A 3 -31.42 13.72 32.48
C GLN A 3 -29.88 13.66 32.54
N TRP A 4 -29.33 12.45 32.63
CA TRP A 4 -27.88 12.23 32.67
C TRP A 4 -27.23 12.62 31.32
N TYR A 5 -27.80 12.15 30.22
CA TYR A 5 -27.30 12.51 28.88
C TYR A 5 -27.45 14.00 28.58
N LYS A 6 -28.59 14.60 29.00
CA LYS A 6 -28.81 16.05 28.85
C LYS A 6 -27.78 16.86 29.64
N ASN A 7 -27.46 16.44 30.88
CA ASN A 7 -26.43 17.11 31.68
C ASN A 7 -25.06 17.00 31.07
N LEU A 8 -24.77 15.88 30.37
CA LEU A 8 -23.47 15.64 29.73
C LEU A 8 -23.31 16.38 28.41
N PHE A 9 -24.32 16.32 27.55
CA PHE A 9 -24.26 16.83 26.17
C PHE A 9 -25.04 18.14 25.94
N GLY A 10 -25.84 18.57 26.91
CA GLY A 10 -26.63 19.81 26.79
C GLY A 10 -27.61 19.76 25.61
N ASP A 11 -27.53 20.77 24.74
CA ASP A 11 -28.37 20.91 23.56
C ASP A 11 -27.93 20.01 22.36
N ASP A 12 -26.82 19.25 22.52
CA ASP A 12 -26.37 18.27 21.51
C ASP A 12 -26.97 16.88 21.76
N PHE A 13 -27.84 16.74 22.76
CA PHE A 13 -28.56 15.51 23.03
C PHE A 13 -30.00 15.59 22.48
N TYR A 14 -30.37 14.61 21.67
CA TYR A 14 -31.68 14.48 21.03
C TYR A 14 -32.33 13.15 21.40
N LEU A 15 -33.69 13.09 21.34
CA LEU A 15 -34.44 11.83 21.37
C LEU A 15 -34.80 11.45 19.94
N GLU A 16 -34.42 10.24 19.53
CA GLU A 16 -34.55 9.76 18.17
C GLU A 16 -35.81 8.92 17.98
N MET A 17 -36.60 9.28 16.97
CA MET A 17 -37.81 8.57 16.57
C MET A 17 -37.58 7.83 15.26
N GLN A 18 -38.08 6.60 15.18
CA GLN A 18 -38.06 5.78 13.96
C GLN A 18 -39.42 5.17 13.72
N ARG A 19 -39.78 4.97 12.45
CA ARG A 19 -41.05 4.36 12.02
C ARG A 19 -40.81 3.41 10.85
N HIS A 20 -40.84 2.12 11.11
CA HIS A 20 -40.60 1.07 10.11
C HIS A 20 -41.79 0.10 10.10
N LYS A 21 -42.83 0.41 9.30
CA LYS A 21 -43.98 -0.48 9.14
C LYS A 21 -43.68 -1.53 8.10
N ALA A 22 -43.46 -2.79 8.55
CA ALA A 22 -43.27 -3.90 7.65
C ALA A 22 -44.50 -4.14 6.76
N THR A 23 -44.25 -4.27 5.45
CA THR A 23 -45.33 -4.38 4.44
C THR A 23 -45.28 -5.68 3.65
N VAL A 24 -44.21 -6.48 3.79
CA VAL A 24 -43.96 -7.67 2.97
C VAL A 24 -43.75 -8.92 3.84
N PRO A 25 -44.01 -10.13 3.31
CA PRO A 25 -43.70 -11.38 3.99
C PRO A 25 -42.20 -11.43 4.36
N ARG A 26 -41.89 -12.26 5.37
CA ARG A 26 -40.50 -12.42 5.88
C ARG A 26 -39.83 -11.13 6.34
N ALA A 27 -40.64 -10.14 6.76
CA ALA A 27 -40.17 -8.94 7.42
C ALA A 27 -40.48 -8.99 8.92
N ASN A 28 -39.82 -8.14 9.71
CA ASN A 28 -40.09 -8.03 11.12
C ASN A 28 -41.37 -7.18 11.37
N HIS A 29 -42.52 -7.85 11.52
CA HIS A 29 -43.78 -7.23 11.78
C HIS A 29 -43.98 -6.74 13.22
N GLU A 30 -43.14 -7.18 14.15
CA GLU A 30 -43.24 -6.81 15.57
C GLU A 30 -42.56 -5.46 15.86
N CYS A 31 -41.68 -5.01 15.01
CA CYS A 31 -40.87 -3.80 15.19
C CYS A 31 -41.78 -2.53 15.27
N TYR A 32 -42.65 -2.34 14.31
CA TYR A 32 -43.49 -1.12 14.22
C TYR A 32 -44.42 -0.94 15.41
N PRO A 33 -45.15 -1.95 15.91
CA PRO A 33 -45.96 -1.82 17.12
C PRO A 33 -45.16 -1.38 18.33
N LEU A 34 -43.94 -1.86 18.48
CA LEU A 34 -43.03 -1.43 19.55
C LEU A 34 -42.57 0.02 19.36
N GLN A 35 -42.25 0.42 18.13
CA GLN A 35 -41.88 1.80 17.81
C GLN A 35 -43.00 2.77 18.09
N VAL A 36 -44.25 2.44 17.77
CA VAL A 36 -45.43 3.26 18.09
C VAL A 36 -45.52 3.52 19.61
N LYS A 37 -45.32 2.48 20.41
CA LYS A 37 -45.31 2.58 21.88
C LYS A 37 -44.16 3.43 22.37
N VAL A 38 -42.95 3.20 21.90
CA VAL A 38 -41.74 3.94 22.31
C VAL A 38 -41.83 5.40 21.88
N ASN A 39 -42.25 5.69 20.66
CA ASN A 39 -42.36 7.05 20.14
C ASN A 39 -43.37 7.90 20.96
N LYS A 40 -44.42 7.29 21.45
CA LYS A 40 -45.36 7.97 22.36
C LYS A 40 -44.62 8.47 23.61
N TYR A 41 -43.83 7.62 24.26
CA TYR A 41 -43.05 8.04 25.43
C TYR A 41 -41.96 9.04 25.07
N LEU A 42 -41.30 8.93 23.91
CA LEU A 42 -40.29 9.90 23.46
C LEU A 42 -40.90 11.29 23.29
N MET A 43 -42.11 11.41 22.72
CA MET A 43 -42.82 12.68 22.59
C MET A 43 -43.20 13.27 23.96
N GLU A 44 -43.62 12.43 24.91
CA GLU A 44 -43.90 12.86 26.29
C GLU A 44 -42.61 13.31 27.00
N TYR A 45 -41.55 12.55 26.90
CA TYR A 45 -40.26 12.84 27.54
C TYR A 45 -39.54 14.04 26.92
N SER A 46 -39.71 14.28 25.62
CA SER A 46 -39.20 15.48 24.96
C SER A 46 -39.73 16.74 25.68
N LYS A 47 -41.02 16.78 25.94
CA LYS A 47 -41.66 17.89 26.67
C LYS A 47 -41.26 17.94 28.14
N LYS A 48 -41.30 16.78 28.83
CA LYS A 48 -40.99 16.68 30.25
C LYS A 48 -39.56 17.09 30.59
N PHE A 49 -38.59 16.70 29.78
CA PHE A 49 -37.17 16.94 30.02
C PHE A 49 -36.60 18.09 29.17
N ASN A 50 -37.42 18.72 28.34
CA ASN A 50 -36.99 19.74 27.39
C ASN A 50 -35.81 19.29 26.54
N VAL A 51 -35.95 18.13 25.86
CA VAL A 51 -35.01 17.56 24.92
C VAL A 51 -35.65 17.49 23.55
N LYS A 52 -34.97 17.95 22.53
CA LYS A 52 -35.50 17.98 21.15
C LYS A 52 -35.60 16.57 20.55
N LEU A 53 -36.60 16.40 19.68
CA LEU A 53 -36.82 15.19 18.90
C LEU A 53 -36.13 15.32 17.55
N VAL A 54 -35.57 14.22 17.05
CA VAL A 54 -35.16 14.03 15.66
C VAL A 54 -35.76 12.75 15.11
N CYS A 55 -35.98 12.67 13.81
CA CYS A 55 -36.41 11.44 13.15
C CYS A 55 -35.33 10.92 12.21
N THR A 56 -35.19 9.62 12.21
CA THR A 56 -34.23 8.90 11.32
C THR A 56 -34.90 7.67 10.72
N ASN A 57 -34.23 7.05 9.75
CA ASN A 57 -34.78 5.87 9.09
C ASN A 57 -33.84 4.63 9.19
N ASP A 58 -32.82 4.69 10.01
CA ASP A 58 -31.88 3.57 10.20
C ASP A 58 -31.45 2.96 8.85
N VAL A 59 -30.96 3.80 7.95
CA VAL A 59 -30.68 3.43 6.55
C VAL A 59 -29.60 2.38 6.46
N HIS A 60 -29.92 1.24 5.84
CA HIS A 60 -29.00 0.12 5.58
C HIS A 60 -28.79 -0.17 4.10
N PHE A 61 -29.65 0.34 3.23
CA PHE A 61 -29.54 0.20 1.77
C PHE A 61 -30.16 1.41 1.07
N VAL A 62 -29.84 1.60 -0.22
CA VAL A 62 -30.17 2.83 -0.94
C VAL A 62 -31.64 2.85 -1.39
N ASP A 63 -32.04 1.85 -2.15
CA ASP A 63 -33.37 1.79 -2.78
C ASP A 63 -34.23 0.70 -2.14
N GLU A 64 -35.55 0.87 -2.17
CA GLU A 64 -36.49 -0.11 -1.64
C GLU A 64 -36.27 -1.50 -2.23
N GLU A 65 -35.95 -1.60 -3.53
CA GLU A 65 -35.67 -2.86 -4.22
C GLU A 65 -34.45 -3.62 -3.69
N ASN A 66 -33.55 -2.95 -2.96
CA ASN A 66 -32.36 -3.58 -2.37
C ASN A 66 -32.68 -4.36 -1.07
N ALA A 67 -33.89 -4.26 -0.55
CA ALA A 67 -34.29 -4.92 0.70
C ALA A 67 -34.06 -6.43 0.70
N GLU A 68 -34.36 -7.10 -0.42
CA GLU A 68 -34.16 -8.55 -0.57
C GLU A 68 -32.67 -8.92 -0.69
N ALA A 69 -31.85 -8.07 -1.30
CA ALA A 69 -30.41 -8.24 -1.32
C ALA A 69 -29.81 -8.08 0.08
N HIS A 70 -30.25 -7.07 0.83
CA HIS A 70 -29.84 -6.84 2.21
C HIS A 70 -30.20 -8.03 3.12
N ASP A 71 -31.38 -8.61 2.96
CA ASP A 71 -31.81 -9.79 3.71
C ASP A 71 -30.84 -10.98 3.50
N ARG A 72 -30.38 -11.18 2.26
CA ARG A 72 -29.37 -12.19 1.95
C ARG A 72 -28.01 -11.88 2.58
N LEU A 73 -27.62 -10.61 2.61
CA LEU A 73 -26.37 -10.17 3.26
C LEU A 73 -26.43 -10.44 4.78
N ILE A 74 -27.57 -10.21 5.42
CA ILE A 74 -27.79 -10.55 6.84
C ILE A 74 -27.64 -12.07 7.06
N CYS A 75 -28.21 -12.90 6.19
CA CYS A 75 -28.05 -14.34 6.25
C CYS A 75 -26.58 -14.75 6.14
N LEU A 76 -25.82 -14.13 5.24
CA LEU A 76 -24.37 -14.37 5.10
C LEU A 76 -23.59 -14.03 6.38
N SER A 77 -23.85 -12.86 6.97
CA SER A 77 -23.14 -12.39 8.15
C SER A 77 -23.48 -13.18 9.42
N THR A 78 -24.69 -13.73 9.51
CA THR A 78 -25.17 -14.50 10.66
C THR A 78 -25.05 -16.03 10.50
N GLY A 79 -24.60 -16.49 9.33
CA GLY A 79 -24.47 -17.93 9.03
C GLY A 79 -25.80 -18.65 8.90
N LYS A 80 -26.86 -17.95 8.52
CA LYS A 80 -28.23 -18.48 8.36
C LYS A 80 -28.60 -18.62 6.88
N ASP A 81 -29.68 -19.37 6.62
CA ASP A 81 -30.31 -19.46 5.31
C ASP A 81 -31.62 -18.68 5.29
N LEU A 82 -32.09 -18.32 4.10
CA LEU A 82 -33.33 -17.51 3.94
C LEU A 82 -34.59 -18.16 4.52
N ASP A 83 -34.64 -19.49 4.59
CA ASP A 83 -35.78 -20.23 5.14
C ASP A 83 -35.63 -20.59 6.62
N ASP A 84 -34.54 -20.17 7.27
CA ASP A 84 -34.36 -20.38 8.71
C ASP A 84 -35.34 -19.50 9.49
N PRO A 85 -36.25 -20.08 10.29
CA PRO A 85 -37.25 -19.30 11.03
C PRO A 85 -36.64 -18.50 12.20
N THR A 86 -35.40 -18.76 12.59
CA THR A 86 -34.71 -18.11 13.72
C THR A 86 -33.78 -16.99 13.27
N ARG A 87 -33.69 -16.72 11.98
CA ARG A 87 -32.82 -15.68 11.44
C ARG A 87 -33.28 -14.28 11.80
N MET A 88 -32.35 -13.34 11.87
CA MET A 88 -32.63 -11.92 12.04
C MET A 88 -33.43 -11.39 10.84
N LEU A 89 -34.47 -10.63 11.12
CA LEU A 89 -35.29 -9.96 10.12
C LEU A 89 -35.34 -8.46 10.36
N TYR A 90 -35.15 -7.69 9.31
CA TYR A 90 -35.47 -6.27 9.25
C TYR A 90 -36.88 -6.04 8.75
N THR A 91 -37.37 -4.80 8.83
CA THR A 91 -38.72 -4.46 8.36
C THR A 91 -38.78 -4.27 6.84
N LYS A 92 -37.61 -4.21 6.19
CA LYS A 92 -37.44 -3.87 4.76
C LYS A 92 -37.83 -2.43 4.42
N GLN A 93 -37.92 -1.56 5.41
CA GLN A 93 -38.20 -0.13 5.28
C GLN A 93 -36.95 0.74 5.52
N GLU A 94 -35.80 0.13 5.76
CA GLU A 94 -34.53 0.78 6.11
C GLU A 94 -33.78 1.28 4.87
N TRP A 95 -34.49 1.75 3.85
CA TRP A 95 -33.92 2.36 2.66
C TRP A 95 -33.86 3.89 2.76
N MET A 96 -33.04 4.51 1.90
CA MET A 96 -32.80 5.95 1.90
C MET A 96 -34.00 6.70 1.33
N LYS A 97 -34.91 7.11 2.19
CA LYS A 97 -36.11 7.84 1.81
C LYS A 97 -35.83 9.28 1.40
N THR A 98 -36.60 9.77 0.45
CA THR A 98 -36.59 11.18 0.06
C THR A 98 -37.09 12.08 1.17
N ARG A 99 -36.87 13.39 1.02
CA ARG A 99 -37.41 14.40 1.96
C ARG A 99 -38.91 14.32 2.03
N GLU A 100 -39.58 14.17 0.89
CA GLU A 100 -41.04 14.07 0.78
C GLU A 100 -41.56 12.84 1.53
N GLU A 101 -40.95 11.69 1.34
CA GLU A 101 -41.32 10.45 2.01
C GLU A 101 -41.12 10.52 3.52
N MET A 102 -40.02 11.13 3.99
CA MET A 102 -39.81 11.38 5.42
C MET A 102 -40.84 12.37 5.99
N ASN A 103 -41.18 13.41 5.24
CA ASN A 103 -42.23 14.39 5.64
C ASN A 103 -43.58 13.72 5.78
N GLU A 104 -43.97 12.82 4.90
CA GLU A 104 -45.21 12.04 5.01
C GLU A 104 -45.17 11.11 6.23
N LEU A 105 -44.07 10.44 6.45
CA LEU A 105 -43.89 9.47 7.53
C LEU A 105 -43.97 10.10 8.93
N PHE A 106 -43.52 11.35 9.09
CA PHE A 106 -43.49 12.10 10.34
C PHE A 106 -44.31 13.37 10.31
N ALA A 107 -45.36 13.44 9.47
CA ALA A 107 -46.19 14.63 9.30
C ALA A 107 -46.82 15.13 10.60
N ASP A 108 -47.08 14.25 11.57
CA ASP A 108 -47.62 14.55 12.90
C ASP A 108 -46.60 15.12 13.90
N VAL A 109 -45.30 15.06 13.57
CA VAL A 109 -44.17 15.54 14.41
C VAL A 109 -43.20 16.37 13.57
N PRO A 110 -43.65 17.51 13.00
CA PRO A 110 -42.82 18.29 12.07
C PRO A 110 -41.54 18.84 12.70
N GLU A 111 -41.52 19.05 14.01
CA GLU A 111 -40.31 19.47 14.73
C GLU A 111 -39.21 18.43 14.69
N ALA A 112 -39.54 17.14 14.67
CA ALA A 112 -38.53 16.08 14.55
C ALA A 112 -37.83 16.08 13.19
N LEU A 113 -38.50 16.56 12.14
CA LEU A 113 -37.94 16.76 10.81
C LEU A 113 -37.06 18.03 10.77
N SER A 114 -37.57 19.16 11.24
CA SER A 114 -36.83 20.44 11.21
C SER A 114 -35.58 20.40 12.10
N ASN A 115 -35.60 19.67 13.21
CA ASN A 115 -34.45 19.51 14.08
C ASN A 115 -33.29 18.73 13.42
N THR A 116 -33.53 17.95 12.37
CA THR A 116 -32.44 17.32 11.59
C THR A 116 -31.60 18.37 10.86
N LEU A 117 -32.20 19.47 10.40
CA LEU A 117 -31.49 20.61 9.82
C LEU A 117 -30.69 21.38 10.88
N GLU A 118 -31.30 21.59 12.06
CA GLU A 118 -30.58 22.19 13.18
C GLU A 118 -29.35 21.39 13.57
N LEU A 119 -29.46 20.07 13.58
CA LEU A 119 -28.31 19.18 13.84
C LEU A 119 -27.23 19.34 12.76
N LEU A 120 -27.65 19.45 11.49
CA LEU A 120 -26.72 19.69 10.38
C LEU A 120 -25.97 21.02 10.53
N ASP A 121 -26.65 22.08 10.96
CA ASP A 121 -26.08 23.41 11.16
C ASP A 121 -25.01 23.45 12.28
N LYS A 122 -25.01 22.45 13.17
CA LYS A 122 -23.99 22.30 14.23
C LYS A 122 -22.71 21.62 13.73
N VAL A 123 -22.75 20.98 12.58
CA VAL A 123 -21.59 20.25 12.03
C VAL A 123 -20.64 21.25 11.39
N GLU A 124 -19.42 21.28 11.91
CA GLU A 124 -18.33 22.05 11.33
C GLU A 124 -17.64 21.25 10.23
N TYR A 125 -17.31 21.94 9.12
CA TYR A 125 -16.51 21.31 8.05
C TYR A 125 -15.05 21.20 8.47
N TYR A 126 -14.49 20.03 8.41
CA TYR A 126 -13.07 19.78 8.65
C TYR A 126 -12.58 18.62 7.77
N SER A 127 -11.27 18.53 7.58
CA SER A 127 -10.62 17.41 6.91
C SER A 127 -9.85 16.58 7.92
N ILE A 128 -9.85 15.27 7.72
CA ILE A 128 -8.98 14.34 8.45
C ILE A 128 -7.64 14.10 7.72
N ASP A 129 -7.48 14.67 6.53
CA ASP A 129 -6.21 14.63 5.81
C ASP A 129 -5.15 15.40 6.59
N HIS A 130 -3.98 14.82 6.69
CA HIS A 130 -2.87 15.40 7.42
C HIS A 130 -1.54 15.19 6.68
N ALA A 131 -0.63 16.13 6.86
CA ALA A 131 0.75 15.95 6.41
C ALA A 131 1.40 14.75 7.13
N PRO A 132 2.41 14.11 6.53
CA PRO A 132 3.07 12.94 7.11
C PRO A 132 3.54 13.17 8.54
N ILE A 133 3.19 12.24 9.42
CA ILE A 133 3.54 12.24 10.85
C ILE A 133 4.67 11.23 11.03
N MET A 134 5.90 11.74 11.18
CA MET A 134 7.04 10.89 11.40
C MET A 134 7.05 10.34 12.82
N PRO A 135 7.20 9.01 12.98
CA PRO A 135 7.44 8.44 14.29
C PRO A 135 8.76 8.95 14.88
N THR A 136 8.86 8.94 16.20
CA THR A 136 10.03 9.47 16.91
C THR A 136 11.01 8.33 17.22
N PHE A 137 12.25 8.51 16.81
CA PHE A 137 13.38 7.66 17.21
C PHE A 137 14.12 8.30 18.39
N ALA A 138 14.44 7.53 19.42
CA ALA A 138 15.21 8.02 20.56
C ALA A 138 16.70 8.16 20.18
N ILE A 139 17.17 9.40 20.00
CA ILE A 139 18.58 9.68 19.75
C ILE A 139 19.35 9.48 21.05
N PRO A 140 20.53 8.81 21.06
CA PRO A 140 21.38 8.70 22.22
C PRO A 140 21.80 10.09 22.75
N GLU A 141 21.67 10.33 24.05
CA GLU A 141 21.96 11.63 24.68
C GLU A 141 23.41 12.06 24.51
N ASP A 142 24.34 11.11 24.45
CA ASP A 142 25.77 11.36 24.22
C ASP A 142 26.08 11.89 22.81
N PHE A 143 25.17 11.69 21.85
CA PHE A 143 25.27 12.31 20.51
C PHE A 143 24.78 13.75 20.53
N GLY A 144 23.70 14.04 21.22
CA GLY A 144 23.12 15.37 21.34
C GLY A 144 21.64 15.34 21.68
N THR A 145 21.13 16.46 22.12
CA THR A 145 19.71 16.66 22.44
C THR A 145 19.12 17.80 21.62
N GLU A 146 17.81 17.81 21.47
CA GLU A 146 17.08 18.86 20.77
C GLU A 146 17.30 20.23 21.47
N GLU A 147 17.38 20.23 22.79
CA GLU A 147 17.64 21.45 23.57
C GLU A 147 19.04 22.05 23.29
N GLU A 148 20.07 21.20 23.22
CA GLU A 148 21.41 21.61 22.81
C GLU A 148 21.43 22.20 21.40
N TYR A 149 20.67 21.61 20.48
CA TYR A 149 20.54 22.08 19.10
C TYR A 149 19.86 23.45 19.04
N ARG A 150 18.83 23.68 19.87
CA ARG A 150 18.16 25.00 19.97
C ARG A 150 19.07 26.09 20.47
N GLN A 151 20.05 25.76 21.32
CA GLN A 151 21.05 26.69 21.80
C GLN A 151 22.17 26.94 20.77
N LYS A 152 22.53 25.92 20.00
CA LYS A 152 23.68 25.94 19.07
C LYS A 152 23.35 26.54 17.71
N PHE A 153 22.16 26.32 17.19
CA PHE A 153 21.75 26.71 15.83
C PHE A 153 20.63 27.75 15.87
N THR A 154 20.75 28.78 15.02
CA THR A 154 19.73 29.80 14.84
C THR A 154 18.70 29.38 13.79
N GLU A 155 17.55 30.06 13.75
CA GLU A 155 16.57 29.86 12.68
C GLU A 155 17.15 30.15 11.30
N LYS A 156 18.09 31.09 11.18
CA LYS A 156 18.79 31.36 9.93
C LYS A 156 19.67 30.19 9.50
N ASP A 157 20.40 29.58 10.43
CA ASP A 157 21.20 28.39 10.15
C ASP A 157 20.33 27.25 9.61
N LEU A 158 19.17 27.03 10.22
CA LEU A 158 18.21 26.02 9.76
C LEU A 158 17.61 26.38 8.41
N TYR A 159 17.26 27.65 8.19
CA TYR A 159 16.75 28.08 6.89
C TYR A 159 17.76 27.80 5.78
N ASP A 160 19.01 28.18 5.96
CA ASP A 160 20.07 27.96 4.99
C ASP A 160 20.28 26.47 4.73
N GLU A 161 20.33 25.64 5.77
CA GLU A 161 20.57 24.21 5.67
C GLU A 161 19.43 23.48 4.93
N PHE A 162 18.17 23.86 5.18
CA PHE A 162 17.01 23.18 4.60
C PHE A 162 16.56 23.74 3.24
N THR A 163 17.08 24.88 2.80
CA THR A 163 16.68 25.53 1.54
C THR A 163 17.78 25.61 0.49
N GLN A 164 19.05 25.51 0.89
CA GLN A 164 20.19 25.39 -0.02
C GLN A 164 20.36 23.93 -0.48
N ASP A 165 21.13 23.72 -1.54
CA ASP A 165 21.52 22.35 -1.94
C ASP A 165 22.60 21.75 -1.04
N GLU A 166 23.02 20.53 -1.32
CA GLU A 166 24.06 19.81 -0.57
C GLU A 166 25.46 20.45 -0.66
N HIS A 167 25.65 21.40 -1.56
CA HIS A 167 26.87 22.19 -1.75
C HIS A 167 26.77 23.61 -1.18
N GLY A 168 25.64 23.97 -0.57
CA GLY A 168 25.38 25.27 -0.01
C GLY A 168 24.96 26.36 -1.01
N ASN A 169 24.54 25.97 -2.21
CA ASN A 169 24.03 26.90 -3.20
C ASN A 169 22.56 27.22 -2.97
N VAL A 170 22.17 28.47 -3.18
CA VAL A 170 20.78 28.91 -3.12
C VAL A 170 20.04 28.38 -4.35
N VAL A 171 19.07 27.50 -4.14
CA VAL A 171 18.30 26.83 -5.21
C VAL A 171 16.81 27.13 -5.15
N LEU A 172 16.33 27.75 -4.10
CA LEU A 172 14.93 28.15 -3.90
C LEU A 172 14.80 29.67 -3.79
N SER A 173 13.67 30.19 -4.28
CA SER A 173 13.28 31.58 -3.98
C SER A 173 12.99 31.73 -2.48
N GLU A 174 12.98 32.95 -1.96
CA GLU A 174 12.64 33.21 -0.56
C GLU A 174 11.22 32.73 -0.20
N GLU A 175 10.28 32.89 -1.15
CA GLU A 175 8.89 32.45 -0.99
C GLU A 175 8.79 30.91 -0.92
N ASP A 176 9.46 30.21 -1.84
CA ASP A 176 9.51 28.74 -1.86
C ASP A 176 10.23 28.18 -0.63
N GLY A 177 11.29 28.84 -0.19
CA GLY A 177 12.02 28.50 1.04
C GLY A 177 11.13 28.58 2.27
N LYS A 178 10.38 29.69 2.43
CA LYS A 178 9.42 29.84 3.54
C LYS A 178 8.28 28.80 3.46
N ALA A 179 7.80 28.51 2.27
CA ALA A 179 6.77 27.49 2.06
C ALA A 179 7.29 26.10 2.46
N LYS A 180 8.55 25.78 2.13
CA LYS A 180 9.21 24.52 2.52
C LYS A 180 9.31 24.37 4.03
N ILE A 181 9.78 25.42 4.73
CA ILE A 181 9.87 25.43 6.19
C ILE A 181 8.50 25.19 6.83
N LYS A 182 7.48 25.91 6.36
CA LYS A 182 6.10 25.74 6.85
C LYS A 182 5.59 24.30 6.65
N ARG A 183 5.86 23.71 5.48
CA ARG A 183 5.46 22.33 5.16
C ARG A 183 6.13 21.31 6.11
N LEU A 184 7.37 21.53 6.50
CA LEU A 184 8.10 20.67 7.44
C LEU A 184 7.67 20.85 8.90
N GLY A 185 6.73 21.76 9.18
CA GLY A 185 6.16 21.98 10.50
C GLY A 185 6.71 23.19 11.26
N GLY A 186 7.43 24.10 10.57
CA GLY A 186 8.04 25.28 11.16
C GLY A 186 9.38 25.01 11.84
N TYR A 187 10.04 26.07 12.31
CA TYR A 187 11.38 25.97 12.91
C TYR A 187 11.44 25.05 14.14
N ASP A 188 10.38 24.99 14.93
CA ASP A 188 10.33 24.10 16.10
C ASP A 188 10.52 22.62 15.72
N LYS A 189 9.98 22.20 14.61
CA LYS A 189 10.12 20.83 14.09
C LYS A 189 11.47 20.60 13.41
N LEU A 190 12.07 21.64 12.82
CA LEU A 190 13.34 21.54 12.11
C LEU A 190 14.51 21.16 13.03
N TYR A 191 14.51 21.62 14.28
CA TYR A 191 15.54 21.23 15.24
C TYR A 191 15.58 19.72 15.44
N ARG A 192 14.43 19.10 15.56
CA ARG A 192 14.32 17.64 15.67
C ARG A 192 14.78 16.94 14.40
N ILE A 193 14.32 17.41 13.25
CA ILE A 193 14.70 16.83 11.94
C ILE A 193 16.21 16.96 11.72
N LYS A 194 16.81 18.10 12.08
CA LYS A 194 18.26 18.28 12.00
C LYS A 194 19.02 17.31 12.90
N LEU A 195 18.62 17.16 14.16
CA LEU A 195 19.24 16.23 15.10
C LEU A 195 19.18 14.79 14.56
N GLU A 196 18.01 14.37 14.10
CA GLU A 196 17.82 13.04 13.48
C GLU A 196 18.63 12.89 12.20
N GLY A 197 18.70 13.93 11.36
CA GLY A 197 19.49 13.96 10.14
C GLY A 197 20.99 13.84 10.39
N ASP A 198 21.51 14.53 11.38
CA ASP A 198 22.93 14.49 11.76
C ASP A 198 23.30 13.12 12.36
N TYR A 199 22.41 12.52 13.16
CA TYR A 199 22.62 11.17 13.69
C TYR A 199 22.55 10.10 12.59
N LEU A 200 21.60 10.23 11.66
CA LEU A 200 21.51 9.37 10.48
C LEU A 200 22.78 9.45 9.65
N ALA A 201 23.31 10.65 9.41
CA ALA A 201 24.56 10.87 8.68
C ALA A 201 25.74 10.19 9.37
N LYS A 202 25.83 10.31 10.71
CA LYS A 202 26.88 9.61 11.48
C LYS A 202 26.81 8.11 11.27
N LEU A 203 25.66 7.50 11.47
CA LEU A 203 25.49 6.04 11.28
C LEU A 203 25.78 5.60 9.84
N ALA A 204 25.31 6.38 8.86
CA ALA A 204 25.50 6.09 7.45
C ALA A 204 26.98 6.16 7.04
N PHE A 205 27.70 7.20 7.46
CA PHE A 205 29.14 7.32 7.17
C PHE A 205 29.99 6.27 7.92
N ASP A 206 29.63 5.94 9.16
CA ASP A 206 30.29 4.83 9.86
C ASP A 206 30.11 3.51 9.09
N GLY A 207 28.93 3.27 8.56
CA GLY A 207 28.64 2.12 7.69
C GLY A 207 29.40 2.18 6.36
N ALA A 208 29.47 3.34 5.72
CA ALA A 208 30.18 3.53 4.47
C ALA A 208 31.68 3.25 4.62
N LYS A 209 32.30 3.73 5.68
CA LYS A 209 33.72 3.45 5.98
C LYS A 209 33.98 1.96 6.19
N ARG A 210 33.08 1.28 6.87
CA ARG A 210 33.17 -0.17 7.10
C ARG A 210 33.04 -0.98 5.81
N ILE A 211 32.18 -0.55 4.87
CA ILE A 211 31.89 -1.28 3.63
C ILE A 211 32.86 -0.91 2.51
N TYR A 212 33.11 0.38 2.29
CA TYR A 212 33.91 0.90 1.18
C TYR A 212 35.37 1.18 1.56
N GLY A 213 35.70 1.12 2.85
CA GLY A 213 37.05 1.42 3.37
C GLY A 213 37.30 2.91 3.61
N GLU A 214 38.46 3.20 4.18
CA GLU A 214 38.94 4.56 4.43
C GLU A 214 40.25 4.82 3.67
N PRO A 215 40.42 6.01 3.03
CA PRO A 215 39.42 7.06 2.87
C PRO A 215 38.34 6.70 1.85
N LEU A 216 37.14 7.26 2.02
CA LEU A 216 36.05 7.12 1.05
C LEU A 216 36.42 7.84 -0.26
N THR A 217 36.01 7.25 -1.40
CA THR A 217 36.15 7.91 -2.70
C THR A 217 35.23 9.11 -2.83
N GLU A 218 35.56 10.06 -3.70
CA GLU A 218 34.68 11.23 -3.95
C GLU A 218 33.30 10.80 -4.45
N GLU A 219 33.20 9.77 -5.30
CA GLU A 219 31.94 9.21 -5.78
C GLU A 219 31.02 8.77 -4.62
N VAL A 220 31.57 8.01 -3.67
CA VAL A 220 30.82 7.55 -2.49
C VAL A 220 30.41 8.72 -1.61
N LYS A 221 31.30 9.67 -1.35
CA LYS A 221 31.01 10.87 -0.55
C LYS A 221 29.89 11.71 -1.16
N GLU A 222 29.97 12.00 -2.45
CA GLU A 222 28.94 12.78 -3.16
C GLU A 222 27.60 12.07 -3.13
N ARG A 223 27.57 10.76 -3.40
CA ARG A 223 26.35 9.99 -3.34
C ARG A 223 25.74 9.99 -1.95
N MET A 224 26.53 9.76 -0.91
CA MET A 224 26.05 9.77 0.48
C MET A 224 25.54 11.15 0.90
N ASN A 225 26.26 12.21 0.61
CA ASN A 225 25.88 13.58 0.94
C ASN A 225 24.58 13.99 0.21
N PHE A 226 24.45 13.64 -1.06
CA PHE A 226 23.25 13.90 -1.83
C PHE A 226 22.03 13.19 -1.26
N GLU A 227 22.13 11.89 -0.97
CA GLU A 227 21.02 11.12 -0.42
C GLU A 227 20.61 11.61 0.97
N LEU A 228 21.58 11.84 1.86
CA LEU A 228 21.33 12.35 3.21
C LEU A 228 20.70 13.74 3.20
N TYR A 229 21.12 14.61 2.29
CA TYR A 229 20.51 15.92 2.09
C TYR A 229 19.03 15.79 1.70
N ILE A 230 18.69 14.94 0.74
CA ILE A 230 17.30 14.70 0.30
C ILE A 230 16.47 14.12 1.45
N MET A 231 16.96 13.10 2.15
CA MET A 231 16.27 12.49 3.29
C MET A 231 15.96 13.52 4.38
N LYS A 232 16.93 14.36 4.74
CA LYS A 232 16.79 15.42 5.75
C LYS A 232 15.80 16.50 5.32
N THR A 233 15.97 17.05 4.12
CA THR A 233 15.16 18.17 3.64
C THR A 233 13.74 17.78 3.24
N MET A 234 13.47 16.51 3.05
CA MET A 234 12.10 15.97 2.91
C MET A 234 11.44 15.63 4.25
N GLY A 235 12.19 15.65 5.36
CA GLY A 235 11.68 15.40 6.70
C GLY A 235 11.63 13.94 7.13
N PHE A 236 12.42 13.04 6.51
CA PHE A 236 12.35 11.60 6.71
C PHE A 236 13.48 10.93 7.53
N PRO A 237 14.44 11.62 8.18
CA PRO A 237 15.51 10.93 8.90
C PRO A 237 15.01 9.96 9.96
N GLY A 238 13.97 10.34 10.71
CA GLY A 238 13.38 9.48 11.74
C GLY A 238 12.84 8.16 11.20
N TYR A 239 12.25 8.16 10.01
CA TYR A 239 11.79 6.97 9.33
C TYR A 239 12.94 5.98 9.05
N PHE A 240 14.04 6.45 8.48
CA PHE A 240 15.22 5.62 8.20
C PHE A 240 15.88 5.11 9.49
N LEU A 241 15.91 5.91 10.53
CA LEU A 241 16.43 5.50 11.85
C LEU A 241 15.63 4.36 12.45
N ILE A 242 14.30 4.42 12.37
CA ILE A 242 13.42 3.36 12.85
C ILE A 242 13.57 2.09 12.02
N VAL A 243 13.61 2.20 10.70
CA VAL A 243 13.75 1.04 9.82
C VAL A 243 15.09 0.33 10.07
N GLN A 244 16.21 1.06 10.16
CA GLN A 244 17.50 0.46 10.47
C GLN A 244 17.50 -0.17 11.86
N ASP A 245 16.78 0.39 12.82
CA ASP A 245 16.71 -0.10 14.19
C ASP A 245 16.06 -1.48 14.27
N PHE A 246 14.86 -1.66 13.73
CA PHE A 246 14.20 -2.96 13.79
C PHE A 246 14.85 -4.01 12.89
N ILE A 247 15.45 -3.63 11.76
CA ILE A 247 16.19 -4.56 10.90
C ILE A 247 17.45 -5.08 11.61
N ASN A 248 18.21 -4.18 12.24
CA ASN A 248 19.39 -4.57 12.99
C ASN A 248 19.03 -5.40 14.23
N ALA A 249 17.94 -5.06 14.94
CA ALA A 249 17.43 -5.87 16.04
C ALA A 249 17.01 -7.27 15.57
N ALA A 250 16.32 -7.38 14.46
CA ALA A 250 15.94 -8.68 13.88
C ALA A 250 17.16 -9.57 13.64
N ARG A 251 18.21 -9.03 13.02
CA ARG A 251 19.44 -9.78 12.72
C ARG A 251 20.27 -10.11 13.95
N LYS A 252 20.50 -9.13 14.82
CA LYS A 252 21.50 -9.22 15.91
C LYS A 252 20.92 -9.74 17.22
N GLU A 253 19.69 -9.37 17.55
CA GLU A 253 19.07 -9.69 18.84
C GLU A 253 18.10 -10.88 18.73
N LEU A 254 17.31 -10.94 17.67
CA LEU A 254 16.23 -11.91 17.51
C LEU A 254 16.60 -13.13 16.68
N GLY A 255 17.74 -13.11 16.00
CA GLY A 255 18.16 -14.19 15.10
C GLY A 255 17.18 -14.42 13.94
N VAL A 256 16.49 -13.37 13.50
CA VAL A 256 15.56 -13.38 12.37
C VAL A 256 16.27 -12.98 11.09
N SER A 257 16.14 -13.78 10.05
CA SER A 257 16.72 -13.49 8.74
C SER A 257 15.98 -12.36 8.07
N VAL A 258 16.73 -11.40 7.51
CA VAL A 258 16.20 -10.26 6.76
C VAL A 258 16.69 -10.35 5.32
N GLY A 259 15.80 -10.17 4.37
CA GLY A 259 16.12 -10.19 2.94
C GLY A 259 17.10 -9.09 2.52
N PRO A 260 17.77 -9.24 1.38
CA PRO A 260 18.77 -8.29 0.89
C PRO A 260 18.16 -6.95 0.44
N GLY A 261 16.85 -6.88 0.34
CA GLY A 261 16.09 -5.71 -0.10
C GLY A 261 15.19 -6.01 -1.28
N ARG A 262 14.16 -5.20 -1.43
CA ARG A 262 13.26 -5.23 -2.58
C ARG A 262 12.79 -3.82 -2.95
N GLY A 263 12.14 -3.70 -4.10
CA GLY A 263 11.57 -2.46 -4.57
C GLY A 263 12.61 -1.37 -4.83
N SER A 264 12.20 -0.13 -4.61
CA SER A 264 13.01 1.04 -4.95
C SER A 264 14.09 1.38 -3.91
N ALA A 265 13.94 0.91 -2.67
CA ALA A 265 14.88 1.20 -1.58
C ALA A 265 16.30 0.68 -1.85
N ALA A 266 16.42 -0.37 -2.69
CA ALA A 266 17.74 -0.86 -3.14
C ALA A 266 18.56 0.19 -3.92
N GLY A 267 17.92 1.28 -4.39
CA GLY A 267 18.60 2.41 -5.03
C GLY A 267 19.29 3.37 -4.06
N SER A 268 19.19 3.16 -2.75
CA SER A 268 19.80 4.02 -1.74
C SER A 268 21.12 3.48 -1.20
N ALA A 269 22.20 4.23 -1.37
CA ALA A 269 23.50 3.93 -0.77
C ALA A 269 23.48 4.13 0.76
N VAL A 270 22.72 5.08 1.26
CA VAL A 270 22.49 5.28 2.70
C VAL A 270 21.81 4.06 3.31
N ALA A 271 20.74 3.55 2.69
CA ALA A 271 20.09 2.32 3.15
C ALA A 271 21.04 1.12 3.17
N TYR A 272 21.90 1.00 2.17
CA TYR A 272 22.93 -0.02 2.11
C TYR A 272 23.96 0.12 3.26
N CYS A 273 24.45 1.31 3.51
CA CYS A 273 25.40 1.58 4.57
C CYS A 273 24.81 1.41 5.99
N LEU A 274 23.51 1.63 6.15
CA LEU A 274 22.78 1.40 7.41
C LEU A 274 22.44 -0.10 7.65
N GLY A 275 22.62 -0.94 6.66
CA GLY A 275 22.24 -2.36 6.72
C GLY A 275 20.75 -2.62 6.47
N ILE A 276 20.00 -1.62 6.01
CA ILE A 276 18.60 -1.78 5.59
C ILE A 276 18.52 -2.69 4.37
N THR A 277 19.43 -2.50 3.41
CA THR A 277 19.58 -3.35 2.22
C THR A 277 20.99 -3.97 2.20
N LYS A 278 21.14 -5.01 1.38
CA LYS A 278 22.42 -5.72 1.17
C LYS A 278 22.88 -5.64 -0.30
N ILE A 279 22.31 -4.75 -1.07
CA ILE A 279 22.62 -4.53 -2.48
C ILE A 279 23.36 -3.20 -2.60
N ASP A 280 24.55 -3.23 -3.18
CA ASP A 280 25.33 -2.01 -3.45
C ASP A 280 24.77 -1.27 -4.67
N PRO A 281 24.10 -0.13 -4.48
CA PRO A 281 23.51 0.59 -5.60
C PRO A 281 24.54 1.25 -6.51
N ILE A 282 25.75 1.50 -6.03
CA ILE A 282 26.84 2.07 -6.85
C ILE A 282 27.36 1.01 -7.82
N GLN A 283 27.56 -0.21 -7.35
CA GLN A 283 28.02 -1.34 -8.17
C GLN A 283 27.04 -1.67 -9.31
N TYR A 284 25.73 -1.58 -9.06
CA TYR A 284 24.69 -1.97 -10.01
C TYR A 284 24.02 -0.79 -10.73
N ASP A 285 24.57 0.41 -10.66
CA ASP A 285 24.00 1.63 -11.25
C ASP A 285 22.53 1.88 -10.90
N LEU A 286 22.16 1.59 -9.64
CA LEU A 286 20.82 1.85 -9.14
C LEU A 286 20.67 3.31 -8.74
N LEU A 287 19.50 3.88 -9.02
CA LEU A 287 19.26 5.31 -8.88
C LEU A 287 18.43 5.64 -7.64
N PHE A 288 18.92 6.59 -6.85
CA PHE A 288 18.23 7.10 -5.67
C PHE A 288 16.92 7.83 -6.00
N GLU A 289 16.86 8.52 -7.15
CA GLU A 289 15.69 9.26 -7.61
C GLU A 289 14.48 8.36 -7.89
N ARG A 290 14.71 7.08 -8.16
CA ARG A 290 13.64 6.10 -8.27
C ARG A 290 12.99 5.81 -6.91
N PHE A 291 13.74 5.91 -5.84
CA PHE A 291 13.29 5.72 -4.46
C PHE A 291 12.69 6.99 -3.88
N LEU A 292 13.48 8.07 -3.80
CA LEU A 292 13.04 9.40 -3.37
C LEU A 292 13.35 10.43 -4.44
N ASN A 293 12.31 11.07 -4.97
CA ASN A 293 12.47 12.14 -5.95
C ASN A 293 12.20 13.49 -5.25
N PRO A 294 13.19 14.40 -5.19
CA PRO A 294 13.03 15.69 -4.52
C PRO A 294 11.99 16.61 -5.19
N ASP A 295 11.74 16.40 -6.49
CA ASP A 295 10.75 17.17 -7.25
C ASP A 295 9.30 16.71 -6.97
N ARG A 296 9.15 15.65 -6.21
CA ARG A 296 7.85 15.09 -5.84
C ARG A 296 7.79 14.74 -4.37
N ILE A 297 6.84 15.34 -3.67
CA ILE A 297 6.54 14.97 -2.29
C ILE A 297 5.86 13.61 -2.29
N SER A 298 6.59 12.58 -1.89
CA SER A 298 6.07 11.23 -1.68
C SER A 298 6.74 10.61 -0.47
N LEU A 299 5.97 9.85 0.28
CA LEU A 299 6.51 9.09 1.40
C LEU A 299 7.50 8.03 0.90
N PRO A 300 8.58 7.77 1.65
CA PRO A 300 9.41 6.60 1.38
C PRO A 300 8.61 5.34 1.64
N ASP A 301 8.83 4.33 0.81
CA ASP A 301 8.20 3.01 0.93
C ASP A 301 9.31 1.96 0.96
N ILE A 302 9.59 1.44 2.16
CA ILE A 302 10.60 0.41 2.37
C ILE A 302 9.90 -0.88 2.78
N ASP A 303 9.77 -1.78 1.81
CA ASP A 303 9.34 -3.15 2.05
C ASP A 303 10.49 -3.97 2.64
N VAL A 304 10.25 -4.67 3.74
CA VAL A 304 11.26 -5.52 4.38
C VAL A 304 10.79 -6.96 4.41
N ASP A 305 11.59 -7.84 3.84
CA ASP A 305 11.37 -9.29 3.92
C ASP A 305 12.03 -9.86 5.18
N PHE A 306 11.23 -10.54 6.01
CA PHE A 306 11.71 -11.35 7.14
C PHE A 306 11.46 -12.82 6.85
N ASP A 307 12.22 -13.71 7.47
CA ASP A 307 11.80 -15.11 7.49
C ASP A 307 10.41 -15.21 8.14
N ASP A 308 9.54 -16.05 7.56
CA ASP A 308 8.14 -16.09 7.99
C ASP A 308 7.95 -16.70 9.38
N ASP A 309 8.91 -17.49 9.85
CA ASP A 309 8.90 -18.02 11.22
C ASP A 309 9.22 -16.93 12.27
N GLY A 310 10.10 -15.99 11.93
CA GLY A 310 10.57 -14.95 12.85
C GLY A 310 9.85 -13.61 12.76
N ARG A 311 9.03 -13.39 11.74
CA ARG A 311 8.33 -12.12 11.51
C ARG A 311 7.52 -11.65 12.72
N GLY A 312 6.80 -12.55 13.38
CA GLY A 312 5.99 -12.24 14.58
C GLY A 312 6.84 -11.73 15.75
N GLU A 313 8.05 -12.24 15.91
CA GLU A 313 8.99 -11.77 16.94
C GLU A 313 9.44 -10.32 16.69
N VAL A 314 9.67 -9.96 15.44
CA VAL A 314 10.04 -8.59 15.06
C VAL A 314 8.90 -7.63 15.36
N LEU A 315 7.66 -7.98 15.03
CA LEU A 315 6.47 -7.17 15.34
C LEU A 315 6.28 -6.98 16.86
N ARG A 316 6.48 -8.02 17.66
CA ARG A 316 6.45 -7.92 19.13
C ARG A 316 7.55 -7.00 19.66
N TRP A 317 8.77 -7.12 19.15
CA TRP A 317 9.88 -6.25 19.52
C TRP A 317 9.57 -4.78 19.21
N VAL A 318 9.05 -4.50 18.01
CA VAL A 318 8.63 -3.14 17.58
C VAL A 318 7.55 -2.59 18.51
N THR A 319 6.52 -3.37 18.79
CA THR A 319 5.41 -2.97 19.68
C THR A 319 5.90 -2.67 21.09
N ASN A 320 6.81 -3.48 21.62
CA ASN A 320 7.38 -3.28 22.95
C ASN A 320 8.30 -2.04 23.01
N LYS A 321 9.10 -1.81 21.96
CA LYS A 321 10.03 -0.68 21.91
C LYS A 321 9.35 0.66 21.69
N TYR A 322 8.43 0.74 20.74
CA TYR A 322 7.80 2.00 20.32
C TYR A 322 6.50 2.32 21.08
N GLY A 323 5.89 1.36 21.73
CA GLY A 323 4.69 1.53 22.56
C GLY A 323 3.47 0.82 21.99
N GLN A 324 2.74 0.11 22.85
CA GLN A 324 1.55 -0.64 22.45
C GLN A 324 0.43 0.27 21.92
N GLU A 325 0.35 1.51 22.42
CA GLU A 325 -0.61 2.53 22.00
C GLU A 325 -0.23 3.21 20.68
N LYS A 326 0.99 3.01 20.19
CA LYS A 326 1.54 3.66 18.99
C LYS A 326 1.68 2.73 17.80
N VAL A 327 1.57 1.44 18.01
CA VAL A 327 1.74 0.41 16.97
C VAL A 327 0.43 -0.28 16.70
N ALA A 328 0.00 -0.28 15.44
CA ALA A 328 -1.23 -0.95 15.03
C ALA A 328 -1.08 -1.64 13.67
N HIS A 329 -1.79 -2.74 13.50
CA HIS A 329 -1.97 -3.37 12.21
C HIS A 329 -3.00 -2.60 11.38
N ILE A 330 -2.97 -2.77 10.06
CA ILE A 330 -3.91 -2.13 9.15
C ILE A 330 -5.06 -3.09 8.88
N ILE A 331 -6.29 -2.58 8.90
CA ILE A 331 -7.48 -3.35 8.50
C ILE A 331 -7.48 -3.63 7.00
N THR A 332 -8.14 -4.71 6.61
CA THR A 332 -8.55 -4.97 5.22
C THR A 332 -10.04 -5.21 5.16
N TYR A 333 -10.68 -4.71 4.13
CA TYR A 333 -12.09 -4.95 3.83
C TYR A 333 -12.20 -5.95 2.69
N GLY A 334 -12.64 -7.17 3.02
CA GLY A 334 -12.95 -8.18 2.02
C GLY A 334 -14.26 -7.85 1.31
N THR A 335 -14.22 -7.63 0.00
CA THR A 335 -15.42 -7.38 -0.80
C THR A 335 -15.95 -8.64 -1.48
N MET A 336 -17.23 -8.63 -1.82
CA MET A 336 -17.88 -9.70 -2.58
C MET A 336 -17.47 -9.61 -4.06
N ALA A 337 -16.43 -10.33 -4.44
CA ALA A 337 -16.02 -10.45 -5.83
C ALA A 337 -17.04 -11.25 -6.66
N THR A 338 -17.04 -11.09 -7.97
CA THR A 338 -18.06 -11.62 -8.90
C THR A 338 -18.42 -13.10 -8.67
N LYS A 339 -17.42 -13.99 -8.68
CA LYS A 339 -17.64 -15.43 -8.46
C LYS A 339 -18.09 -15.73 -7.03
N LEU A 340 -17.55 -15.01 -6.05
CA LEU A 340 -17.91 -15.17 -4.65
C LEU A 340 -19.35 -14.71 -4.38
N ALA A 341 -19.79 -13.60 -4.97
CA ALA A 341 -21.15 -13.10 -4.84
C ALA A 341 -22.17 -14.13 -5.33
N ILE A 342 -21.92 -14.76 -6.46
CA ILE A 342 -22.78 -15.84 -6.97
C ILE A 342 -22.86 -17.00 -5.97
N LYS A 343 -21.72 -17.48 -5.48
CA LYS A 343 -21.66 -18.61 -4.55
C LYS A 343 -22.31 -18.31 -3.20
N ASP A 344 -22.09 -17.12 -2.67
CA ASP A 344 -22.65 -16.70 -1.40
C ASP A 344 -24.17 -16.55 -1.45
N VAL A 345 -24.71 -15.90 -2.49
CA VAL A 345 -26.17 -15.79 -2.67
C VAL A 345 -26.80 -17.17 -2.91
N ALA A 346 -26.18 -18.01 -3.76
CA ALA A 346 -26.62 -19.37 -4.01
C ALA A 346 -26.71 -20.19 -2.70
N ARG A 347 -25.74 -20.05 -1.82
CA ARG A 347 -25.71 -20.77 -0.54
C ARG A 347 -26.88 -20.41 0.35
N VAL A 348 -27.15 -19.13 0.57
CA VAL A 348 -28.26 -18.71 1.46
C VAL A 348 -29.64 -19.01 0.88
N GLN A 349 -29.75 -19.15 -0.44
CA GLN A 349 -30.97 -19.56 -1.15
C GLN A 349 -31.11 -21.07 -1.29
N LYS A 350 -30.10 -21.84 -0.85
CA LYS A 350 -30.06 -23.31 -0.99
C LYS A 350 -30.10 -23.79 -2.44
N LEU A 351 -29.54 -23.03 -3.36
CA LEU A 351 -29.26 -23.53 -4.70
C LEU A 351 -28.25 -24.68 -4.59
N PRO A 352 -28.45 -25.83 -5.27
CA PRO A 352 -27.50 -26.93 -5.21
C PRO A 352 -26.07 -26.48 -5.55
N LEU A 353 -25.08 -27.00 -4.82
CA LEU A 353 -23.66 -26.60 -4.96
C LEU A 353 -23.14 -26.81 -6.39
N SER A 354 -23.57 -27.90 -7.06
CA SER A 354 -23.22 -28.18 -8.45
C SER A 354 -23.66 -27.06 -9.40
N GLU A 355 -24.85 -26.53 -9.17
CA GLU A 355 -25.42 -25.44 -9.96
C GLU A 355 -24.74 -24.10 -9.66
N SER A 356 -24.47 -23.85 -8.39
CA SER A 356 -23.67 -22.70 -7.94
C SER A 356 -22.28 -22.69 -8.58
N ASP A 357 -21.59 -23.82 -8.58
CA ASP A 357 -20.28 -23.97 -9.21
C ASP A 357 -20.33 -23.80 -10.73
N ARG A 358 -21.38 -24.33 -11.36
CA ARG A 358 -21.61 -24.14 -12.79
C ARG A 358 -21.74 -22.68 -13.15
N LEU A 359 -22.58 -21.92 -12.44
CA LEU A 359 -22.78 -20.49 -12.65
C LEU A 359 -21.50 -19.69 -12.42
N ALA A 360 -20.78 -19.96 -11.35
CA ALA A 360 -19.52 -19.28 -11.04
C ALA A 360 -18.43 -19.52 -12.10
N LYS A 361 -18.37 -20.74 -12.67
CA LYS A 361 -17.42 -21.07 -13.74
C LYS A 361 -17.73 -20.39 -15.07
N LEU A 362 -18.96 -19.97 -15.31
CA LEU A 362 -19.33 -19.19 -16.50
C LEU A 362 -18.73 -17.79 -16.51
N VAL A 363 -18.34 -17.24 -15.36
CA VAL A 363 -17.69 -15.95 -15.26
C VAL A 363 -16.26 -16.07 -15.78
N PRO A 364 -15.90 -15.35 -16.85
CA PRO A 364 -14.54 -15.39 -17.41
C PRO A 364 -13.53 -14.74 -16.43
N ASP A 365 -12.27 -15.07 -16.61
CA ASP A 365 -11.21 -14.44 -15.81
C ASP A 365 -10.88 -13.00 -16.28
N LYS A 366 -11.20 -12.69 -17.54
CA LYS A 366 -11.01 -11.37 -18.14
C LYS A 366 -12.06 -11.12 -19.23
N ILE A 367 -12.51 -9.87 -19.34
CA ILE A 367 -13.40 -9.40 -20.42
C ILE A 367 -12.58 -8.40 -21.24
N PRO A 368 -12.53 -8.53 -22.60
CA PRO A 368 -11.82 -7.58 -23.45
C PRO A 368 -12.37 -6.16 -23.27
N ASP A 369 -11.46 -5.20 -23.08
CA ASP A 369 -11.75 -3.76 -23.00
C ASP A 369 -12.77 -3.31 -21.93
N LYS A 370 -13.17 -4.21 -21.03
CA LYS A 370 -14.10 -3.93 -19.94
C LYS A 370 -13.58 -4.45 -18.59
N LYS A 371 -13.95 -3.76 -17.53
CA LYS A 371 -13.70 -4.24 -16.15
C LYS A 371 -14.51 -5.51 -15.90
N LEU A 372 -13.89 -6.50 -15.27
CA LEU A 372 -14.59 -7.70 -14.81
C LEU A 372 -15.54 -7.32 -13.67
N ASN A 373 -16.82 -7.50 -13.91
CA ASN A 373 -17.91 -7.49 -12.94
C ASN A 373 -19.06 -8.33 -13.49
N LEU A 374 -20.05 -8.62 -12.66
CA LEU A 374 -21.15 -9.52 -13.06
C LEU A 374 -22.00 -8.93 -14.19
N ARG A 375 -22.25 -7.62 -14.17
CA ARG A 375 -23.00 -6.95 -15.26
C ARG A 375 -22.31 -7.13 -16.60
N ASN A 376 -21.02 -6.83 -16.68
CA ASN A 376 -20.24 -6.99 -17.92
C ASN A 376 -20.09 -8.47 -18.31
N ALA A 377 -19.98 -9.38 -17.33
CA ALA A 377 -19.92 -10.81 -17.58
C ALA A 377 -21.23 -11.35 -18.20
N ILE A 378 -22.37 -10.89 -17.72
CA ILE A 378 -23.69 -11.25 -18.28
C ILE A 378 -23.81 -10.75 -19.73
N GLU A 379 -23.39 -9.52 -20.01
CA GLU A 379 -23.37 -9.00 -21.38
C GLU A 379 -22.47 -9.82 -22.34
N TYR A 380 -21.36 -10.34 -21.81
CA TYR A 380 -20.33 -11.03 -22.61
C TYR A 380 -20.60 -12.53 -22.78
N VAL A 381 -21.25 -13.21 -21.81
CA VAL A 381 -21.45 -14.66 -21.77
C VAL A 381 -22.94 -15.01 -21.97
N PRO A 382 -23.31 -15.61 -23.12
CA PRO A 382 -24.71 -15.95 -23.40
C PRO A 382 -25.35 -16.85 -22.34
N GLU A 383 -24.62 -17.81 -21.77
CA GLU A 383 -25.10 -18.73 -20.73
C GLU A 383 -25.45 -17.97 -19.43
N LEU A 384 -24.75 -16.89 -19.10
CA LEU A 384 -25.10 -16.03 -17.97
C LEU A 384 -26.35 -15.20 -18.25
N GLN A 385 -26.57 -14.77 -19.49
CA GLN A 385 -27.83 -14.13 -19.90
C GLN A 385 -29.01 -15.09 -19.75
N ALA A 386 -28.83 -16.34 -20.14
CA ALA A 386 -29.84 -17.38 -19.95
C ALA A 386 -30.13 -17.63 -18.46
N ALA A 387 -29.12 -17.62 -17.61
CA ALA A 387 -29.29 -17.77 -16.17
C ALA A 387 -30.05 -16.57 -15.54
N GLU A 388 -29.77 -15.35 -15.97
CA GLU A 388 -30.49 -14.15 -15.54
C GLU A 388 -31.97 -14.19 -15.91
N ALA A 389 -32.30 -14.77 -17.04
CA ALA A 389 -33.67 -14.96 -17.57
C ALA A 389 -34.27 -16.32 -17.26
N SER A 390 -33.65 -17.14 -16.40
CA SER A 390 -34.08 -18.50 -16.11
C SER A 390 -35.50 -18.56 -15.57
N SER A 391 -36.23 -19.62 -15.97
CA SER A 391 -37.54 -19.97 -15.41
C SER A 391 -37.43 -20.53 -13.99
N ASP A 392 -36.26 -21.04 -13.59
CA ASP A 392 -35.99 -21.47 -12.22
C ASP A 392 -35.76 -20.24 -11.34
N PRO A 393 -36.65 -19.97 -10.37
CA PRO A 393 -36.53 -18.79 -9.48
C PRO A 393 -35.23 -18.76 -8.71
N LEU A 394 -34.68 -19.93 -8.29
CA LEU A 394 -33.44 -19.99 -7.53
C LEU A 394 -32.23 -19.53 -8.36
N VAL A 395 -32.18 -19.95 -9.63
CA VAL A 395 -31.09 -19.53 -10.54
C VAL A 395 -31.23 -18.06 -10.89
N ARG A 396 -32.42 -17.62 -11.28
CA ARG A 396 -32.70 -16.22 -11.62
C ARG A 396 -32.38 -15.26 -10.46
N ASP A 397 -32.85 -15.58 -9.26
CA ASP A 397 -32.65 -14.73 -8.08
C ASP A 397 -31.20 -14.76 -7.61
N THR A 398 -30.47 -15.86 -7.78
CA THR A 398 -29.04 -15.92 -7.49
C THR A 398 -28.27 -14.90 -8.32
N ILE A 399 -28.51 -14.83 -9.61
CA ILE A 399 -27.86 -13.86 -10.50
C ILE A 399 -28.31 -12.43 -10.16
N LYS A 400 -29.59 -12.21 -9.96
CA LYS A 400 -30.17 -10.88 -9.61
C LYS A 400 -29.52 -10.30 -8.36
N TYR A 401 -29.52 -11.04 -7.27
CA TYR A 401 -29.01 -10.55 -5.98
C TYR A 401 -27.50 -10.56 -5.88
N ALA A 402 -26.81 -11.48 -6.55
CA ALA A 402 -25.36 -11.43 -6.69
C ALA A 402 -24.92 -10.15 -7.41
N LYS A 403 -25.65 -9.72 -8.44
CA LYS A 403 -25.38 -8.46 -9.15
C LYS A 403 -25.57 -7.22 -8.26
N MET A 404 -26.55 -7.25 -7.35
CA MET A 404 -26.78 -6.18 -6.38
C MET A 404 -25.73 -6.14 -5.26
N LEU A 405 -25.24 -7.32 -4.83
CA LEU A 405 -24.31 -7.44 -3.70
C LEU A 405 -22.84 -7.38 -4.09
N GLU A 406 -22.53 -7.58 -5.38
CA GLU A 406 -21.15 -7.52 -5.86
C GLU A 406 -20.47 -6.19 -5.48
N GLY A 407 -19.25 -6.28 -4.95
CA GLY A 407 -18.46 -5.13 -4.53
C GLY A 407 -18.73 -4.62 -3.12
N ASN A 408 -19.82 -5.05 -2.46
CA ASN A 408 -20.08 -4.71 -1.07
C ASN A 408 -19.08 -5.39 -0.12
N VAL A 409 -18.82 -4.76 1.02
CA VAL A 409 -17.99 -5.34 2.07
C VAL A 409 -18.68 -6.57 2.64
N ARG A 410 -17.95 -7.69 2.65
CA ARG A 410 -18.39 -8.97 3.22
C ARG A 410 -17.89 -9.16 4.65
N GLY A 411 -16.72 -8.66 4.93
CA GLY A 411 -16.09 -8.80 6.23
C GLY A 411 -14.78 -8.04 6.32
N THR A 412 -14.21 -8.04 7.50
CA THR A 412 -12.92 -7.41 7.79
C THR A 412 -11.84 -8.44 8.04
N GLY A 413 -10.62 -8.07 7.77
CA GLY A 413 -9.42 -8.85 8.08
C GLY A 413 -8.30 -7.93 8.55
N VAL A 414 -7.16 -8.52 8.83
CA VAL A 414 -5.93 -7.79 9.14
C VAL A 414 -5.02 -7.86 7.93
N HIS A 415 -4.43 -6.75 7.55
CA HIS A 415 -3.46 -6.69 6.45
C HIS A 415 -2.27 -7.62 6.75
N ALA A 416 -1.86 -8.39 5.75
CA ALA A 416 -0.84 -9.41 5.94
C ALA A 416 0.53 -8.84 6.36
N CYS A 417 0.85 -7.62 5.99
CA CYS A 417 2.19 -7.04 6.09
C CYS A 417 2.22 -5.65 6.73
N GLY A 418 1.22 -4.81 6.42
CA GLY A 418 1.21 -3.39 6.79
C GLY A 418 1.01 -3.16 8.28
N THR A 419 1.92 -2.39 8.84
CA THR A 419 1.91 -1.97 10.25
C THR A 419 2.16 -0.47 10.32
N ILE A 420 1.47 0.20 11.23
CA ILE A 420 1.68 1.61 11.53
C ILE A 420 2.51 1.73 12.80
N ILE A 421 3.54 2.57 12.75
CA ILE A 421 4.25 3.05 13.92
C ILE A 421 3.99 4.56 14.01
N CYS A 422 3.20 4.97 14.99
CA CYS A 422 2.81 6.37 15.17
C CYS A 422 3.77 7.10 16.13
N ARG A 423 3.87 8.41 16.00
CA ARG A 423 4.58 9.26 16.94
C ARG A 423 3.88 9.38 18.28
N ASP A 424 2.58 9.54 18.24
CA ASP A 424 1.70 9.74 19.38
C ASP A 424 0.79 8.51 19.59
N ASP A 425 -0.14 8.57 20.53
CA ASP A 425 -1.21 7.58 20.63
C ASP A 425 -1.97 7.53 19.29
N ILE A 426 -2.11 6.35 18.71
CA ILE A 426 -2.71 6.18 17.39
C ILE A 426 -4.18 6.62 17.35
N THR A 427 -4.87 6.56 18.50
CA THR A 427 -6.27 7.00 18.61
C THR A 427 -6.45 8.50 18.49
N ASP A 428 -5.39 9.29 18.60
CA ASP A 428 -5.42 10.73 18.33
C ASP A 428 -5.59 11.02 16.82
N TRP A 429 -5.29 10.05 15.96
CA TRP A 429 -5.24 10.22 14.51
C TRP A 429 -6.30 9.43 13.76
N VAL A 430 -6.55 8.18 14.16
CA VAL A 430 -7.49 7.28 13.48
C VAL A 430 -8.26 6.44 14.48
N PRO A 431 -9.52 6.06 14.17
CA PRO A 431 -10.24 5.08 14.97
C PRO A 431 -9.55 3.70 14.87
N VAL A 432 -9.57 2.97 15.97
CA VAL A 432 -9.00 1.63 16.07
C VAL A 432 -10.00 0.63 16.63
N SER A 433 -9.76 -0.64 16.37
CA SER A 433 -10.40 -1.77 17.04
C SER A 433 -9.34 -2.79 17.44
N THR A 434 -9.78 -3.91 18.00
CA THR A 434 -8.90 -5.02 18.33
C THR A 434 -9.21 -6.25 17.48
N ALA A 435 -8.17 -7.01 17.15
CA ALA A 435 -8.29 -8.34 16.56
C ALA A 435 -7.41 -9.32 17.34
N ASP A 436 -7.73 -10.60 17.27
CA ASP A 436 -6.92 -11.64 17.88
C ASP A 436 -5.74 -12.00 16.96
N ASP A 437 -4.54 -12.00 17.52
CA ASP A 437 -3.39 -12.59 16.87
C ASP A 437 -3.60 -14.10 16.75
N LYS A 438 -3.54 -14.64 15.56
CA LYS A 438 -3.81 -16.06 15.28
C LYS A 438 -2.76 -17.00 15.89
N GLU A 439 -1.55 -16.50 16.13
CA GLU A 439 -0.43 -17.28 16.67
C GLU A 439 -0.42 -17.28 18.19
N THR A 440 -0.65 -16.13 18.81
CA THR A 440 -0.55 -15.95 20.27
C THR A 440 -1.91 -15.92 20.98
N GLY A 441 -2.99 -15.61 20.27
CA GLY A 441 -4.31 -15.36 20.84
C GLY A 441 -4.43 -14.03 21.59
N GLU A 442 -3.38 -13.21 21.59
CA GLU A 442 -3.38 -11.89 22.21
C GLU A 442 -4.15 -10.87 21.37
N LYS A 443 -4.70 -9.86 22.03
CA LYS A 443 -5.35 -8.73 21.35
C LYS A 443 -4.30 -7.78 20.77
N MET A 444 -4.46 -7.43 19.52
CA MET A 444 -3.65 -6.41 18.83
C MET A 444 -4.53 -5.28 18.34
N LEU A 445 -3.97 -4.06 18.29
CA LEU A 445 -4.65 -2.89 17.71
C LEU A 445 -4.70 -3.00 16.18
N VAL A 446 -5.84 -2.63 15.62
CA VAL A 446 -6.07 -2.60 14.18
C VAL A 446 -6.73 -1.27 13.83
N THR A 447 -6.18 -0.55 12.84
CA THR A 447 -6.78 0.69 12.34
C THR A 447 -8.12 0.41 11.66
N GLN A 448 -9.02 1.41 11.63
CA GLN A 448 -10.30 1.27 10.93
C GLN A 448 -10.30 1.90 9.53
N TYR A 449 -9.19 2.54 9.14
CA TYR A 449 -8.92 2.92 7.76
C TYR A 449 -7.96 1.91 7.13
N GLU A 450 -8.25 1.49 5.88
CA GLU A 450 -7.43 0.53 5.15
C GLU A 450 -6.18 1.16 4.52
N GLY A 451 -5.26 0.30 4.03
CA GLY A 451 -3.97 0.72 3.50
C GLY A 451 -4.03 1.70 2.32
N SER A 452 -5.11 1.70 1.54
CA SER A 452 -5.28 2.61 0.41
C SER A 452 -5.53 4.07 0.81
N VAL A 453 -6.03 4.31 2.03
CA VAL A 453 -6.42 5.64 2.52
C VAL A 453 -5.70 6.06 3.82
N ILE A 454 -5.04 5.13 4.50
CA ILE A 454 -4.41 5.41 5.80
C ILE A 454 -3.34 6.51 5.72
N GLU A 455 -2.63 6.60 4.62
CA GLU A 455 -1.57 7.60 4.41
C GLU A 455 -2.12 9.02 4.27
N ASP A 456 -3.36 9.17 3.81
CA ASP A 456 -4.03 10.49 3.73
C ASP A 456 -4.22 11.09 5.12
N THR A 457 -4.31 10.28 6.16
CA THR A 457 -4.39 10.72 7.56
C THR A 457 -3.05 11.15 8.15
N GLY A 458 -1.96 11.08 7.38
CA GLY A 458 -0.61 11.38 7.80
C GLY A 458 0.16 10.20 8.41
N LEU A 459 -0.49 9.08 8.66
CA LEU A 459 0.18 7.89 9.21
C LEU A 459 1.02 7.19 8.14
N ILE A 460 2.15 6.64 8.54
CA ILE A 460 3.09 5.98 7.65
C ILE A 460 2.99 4.48 7.80
N LYS A 461 2.73 3.83 6.70
CA LYS A 461 2.71 2.37 6.60
C LYS A 461 4.13 1.83 6.48
N MET A 462 4.42 0.79 7.24
CA MET A 462 5.64 -0.02 7.13
C MET A 462 5.25 -1.46 6.82
N ASP A 463 5.84 -2.04 5.78
CA ASP A 463 5.49 -3.38 5.34
C ASP A 463 6.50 -4.42 5.86
N PHE A 464 6.04 -5.26 6.80
CA PHE A 464 6.77 -6.40 7.36
C PHE A 464 6.35 -7.67 6.62
N LEU A 465 7.09 -8.04 5.59
CA LEU A 465 6.75 -9.16 4.72
C LEU A 465 7.34 -10.47 5.24
N GLY A 466 6.54 -11.53 5.30
CA GLY A 466 7.04 -12.88 5.58
C GLY A 466 7.43 -13.59 4.28
N LEU A 467 8.68 -14.05 4.17
CA LEU A 467 9.18 -14.74 2.99
C LEU A 467 9.70 -16.14 3.37
N LYS A 468 8.98 -17.18 2.97
CA LYS A 468 9.33 -18.60 3.23
C LYS A 468 10.72 -18.97 2.70
N THR A 469 11.14 -18.38 1.60
CA THR A 469 12.48 -18.63 1.05
C THR A 469 13.59 -18.28 2.03
N LEU A 470 13.43 -17.22 2.82
CA LEU A 470 14.40 -16.86 3.87
C LEU A 470 14.44 -17.92 4.98
N SER A 471 13.29 -18.47 5.39
CA SER A 471 13.22 -19.58 6.35
C SER A 471 13.90 -20.83 5.80
N ILE A 472 13.72 -21.15 4.52
CA ILE A 472 14.36 -22.29 3.84
C ILE A 472 15.87 -22.10 3.80
N ILE A 473 16.37 -20.92 3.44
CA ILE A 473 17.81 -20.62 3.41
C ILE A 473 18.40 -20.72 4.81
N LYS A 474 17.74 -20.17 5.83
CA LYS A 474 18.15 -20.25 7.22
C LYS A 474 18.28 -21.70 7.70
N GLU A 475 17.29 -22.52 7.42
CA GLU A 475 17.29 -23.95 7.73
C GLU A 475 18.40 -24.70 6.98
N ALA A 476 18.64 -24.38 5.71
CA ALA A 476 19.72 -24.98 4.92
C ALA A 476 21.11 -24.66 5.51
N VAL A 477 21.34 -23.40 5.88
CA VAL A 477 22.59 -22.95 6.51
C VAL A 477 22.82 -23.68 7.85
N GLU A 478 21.77 -23.81 8.67
CA GLU A 478 21.84 -24.53 9.94
C GLU A 478 22.12 -26.03 9.73
N ASN A 479 21.48 -26.67 8.76
CA ASN A 479 21.74 -28.07 8.42
C ASN A 479 23.19 -28.31 7.95
N ILE A 480 23.76 -27.38 7.18
CA ILE A 480 25.16 -27.42 6.77
C ILE A 480 26.09 -27.27 7.97
N ARG A 481 25.80 -26.33 8.86
CA ARG A 481 26.55 -26.14 10.11
C ARG A 481 26.57 -27.40 10.96
N LEU A 482 25.43 -28.03 11.17
CA LEU A 482 25.28 -29.24 11.97
C LEU A 482 25.95 -30.47 11.32
N SER A 483 25.82 -30.63 10.01
CA SER A 483 26.31 -31.83 9.29
C SER A 483 27.76 -31.73 8.82
N ARG A 484 28.26 -30.51 8.58
CA ARG A 484 29.59 -30.26 7.99
C ARG A 484 30.51 -29.42 8.87
N SER A 485 30.00 -28.89 10.00
CA SER A 485 30.72 -27.92 10.85
C SER A 485 31.27 -26.72 10.04
N LEU A 486 30.50 -26.30 9.04
CA LEU A 486 30.82 -25.19 8.15
C LEU A 486 29.86 -24.02 8.39
N GLU A 487 30.42 -22.86 8.71
CA GLU A 487 29.68 -21.62 8.79
C GLU A 487 29.59 -20.97 7.39
N ILE A 488 28.36 -20.66 6.94
CA ILE A 488 28.13 -20.02 5.66
C ILE A 488 27.45 -18.65 5.91
N ASP A 489 28.11 -17.59 5.43
CA ASP A 489 27.49 -16.27 5.30
C ASP A 489 26.91 -16.13 3.89
N VAL A 490 25.58 -16.13 3.78
CA VAL A 490 24.87 -16.06 2.50
C VAL A 490 25.10 -14.73 1.76
N ASP A 491 25.48 -13.67 2.48
CA ASP A 491 25.79 -12.36 1.88
C ASP A 491 27.19 -12.34 1.24
N GLN A 492 28.04 -13.35 1.52
CA GLN A 492 29.41 -13.47 1.03
C GLN A 492 29.62 -14.65 0.04
N ILE A 493 28.53 -15.23 -0.46
CA ILE A 493 28.58 -16.30 -1.46
C ILE A 493 29.19 -15.75 -2.76
N ASP A 494 30.10 -16.54 -3.36
CA ASP A 494 30.65 -16.22 -4.68
C ASP A 494 29.55 -16.34 -5.77
N ILE A 495 29.16 -15.21 -6.33
CA ILE A 495 28.16 -15.14 -7.40
C ILE A 495 28.70 -15.58 -8.78
N ASN A 496 29.97 -15.94 -8.89
CA ASN A 496 30.61 -16.39 -10.13
C ASN A 496 30.86 -17.89 -10.15
N ASP A 497 30.24 -18.68 -9.27
CA ASP A 497 30.43 -20.13 -9.21
C ASP A 497 29.95 -20.84 -10.49
N PRO A 498 30.86 -21.48 -11.27
CA PRO A 498 30.51 -22.14 -12.54
C PRO A 498 29.53 -23.30 -12.38
N ALA A 499 29.59 -24.03 -11.26
CA ALA A 499 28.70 -25.16 -11.00
C ALA A 499 27.25 -24.69 -10.84
N THR A 500 27.03 -23.54 -10.20
CA THR A 500 25.72 -22.92 -10.07
C THR A 500 25.18 -22.47 -11.43
N TYR A 501 25.99 -21.82 -12.28
CA TYR A 501 25.55 -21.44 -13.63
C TYR A 501 25.23 -22.66 -14.49
N LYS A 502 25.96 -23.77 -14.33
CA LYS A 502 25.60 -25.01 -15.01
C LYS A 502 24.24 -25.54 -14.57
N LEU A 503 23.94 -25.50 -13.28
CA LEU A 503 22.61 -25.88 -12.76
C LEU A 503 21.49 -25.07 -13.41
N TYR A 504 21.66 -23.74 -13.49
CA TYR A 504 20.70 -22.85 -14.16
C TYR A 504 20.59 -23.12 -15.66
N SER A 505 21.72 -23.34 -16.33
CA SER A 505 21.80 -23.66 -17.76
C SER A 505 21.15 -25.01 -18.10
N ASP A 506 21.20 -25.97 -17.21
CA ASP A 506 20.51 -27.27 -17.35
C ASP A 506 18.98 -27.14 -17.05
N GLY A 507 18.52 -25.99 -16.57
CA GLY A 507 17.13 -25.76 -16.20
C GLY A 507 16.67 -26.57 -14.98
N ARG A 508 17.59 -27.09 -14.16
CA ARG A 508 17.28 -27.85 -12.94
C ARG A 508 17.10 -26.93 -11.74
N THR A 509 16.07 -26.08 -11.81
CA THR A 509 15.89 -24.95 -10.90
C THR A 509 14.64 -25.05 -10.03
N ILE A 510 14.08 -26.26 -9.88
CA ILE A 510 13.00 -26.52 -8.91
C ILE A 510 13.54 -26.26 -7.50
N GLY A 511 12.80 -25.52 -6.69
CA GLY A 511 13.24 -25.06 -5.37
C GLY A 511 14.10 -23.80 -5.36
N THR A 512 14.41 -23.25 -6.53
CA THR A 512 15.18 -22.01 -6.69
C THR A 512 14.21 -20.84 -6.87
N PHE A 513 14.15 -19.94 -5.91
CA PHE A 513 13.19 -18.85 -5.89
C PHE A 513 13.12 -18.07 -7.21
N GLN A 514 11.91 -17.90 -7.75
CA GLN A 514 11.59 -17.20 -9.00
C GLN A 514 12.11 -17.84 -10.30
N PHE A 515 12.79 -19.00 -10.24
CA PHE A 515 13.29 -19.68 -11.42
C PHE A 515 12.71 -21.10 -11.62
N GLU A 516 11.64 -21.43 -10.88
CA GLU A 516 11.10 -22.79 -10.78
C GLU A 516 10.10 -23.18 -11.87
N SER A 517 9.43 -22.20 -12.50
CA SER A 517 8.38 -22.50 -13.47
C SER A 517 8.93 -23.22 -14.71
N ALA A 518 8.11 -24.08 -15.30
CA ALA A 518 8.49 -24.81 -16.52
C ALA A 518 8.88 -23.88 -17.68
N GLY A 519 8.20 -22.73 -17.81
CA GLY A 519 8.53 -21.72 -18.80
C GLY A 519 9.89 -21.06 -18.54
N MET A 520 10.20 -20.72 -17.28
CA MET A 520 11.49 -20.17 -16.91
C MET A 520 12.61 -21.22 -17.14
N GLN A 521 12.41 -22.46 -16.75
CA GLN A 521 13.36 -23.55 -16.99
C GLN A 521 13.69 -23.71 -18.48
N LYS A 522 12.68 -23.62 -19.34
CA LYS A 522 12.84 -23.66 -20.80
C LYS A 522 13.75 -22.53 -21.28
N TYR A 523 13.48 -21.29 -20.88
CA TYR A 523 14.27 -20.14 -21.28
C TYR A 523 15.70 -20.18 -20.71
N LEU A 524 15.90 -20.69 -19.51
CA LEU A 524 17.24 -20.88 -18.93
C LEU A 524 18.08 -21.86 -19.74
N ARG A 525 17.50 -22.96 -20.22
CA ARG A 525 18.19 -23.91 -21.10
C ARG A 525 18.63 -23.28 -22.42
N GLU A 526 17.80 -22.40 -22.97
CA GLU A 526 18.10 -21.67 -24.21
C GLU A 526 19.13 -20.55 -23.97
N LEU A 527 19.01 -19.83 -22.86
CA LEU A 527 19.89 -18.71 -22.49
C LEU A 527 21.32 -19.18 -22.17
N GLN A 528 21.47 -20.32 -21.50
CA GLN A 528 22.77 -20.79 -20.99
C GLN A 528 23.46 -19.68 -20.17
N PRO A 529 22.90 -19.23 -19.04
CA PRO A 529 23.43 -18.11 -18.28
C PRO A 529 24.89 -18.38 -17.85
N SER A 530 25.73 -17.39 -18.03
CA SER A 530 27.16 -17.44 -17.70
C SER A 530 27.60 -16.33 -16.74
N THR A 531 26.72 -15.35 -16.52
CA THR A 531 26.94 -14.21 -15.62
C THR A 531 25.73 -13.98 -14.72
N PHE A 532 25.95 -13.29 -13.61
CA PHE A 532 24.86 -12.91 -12.71
C PHE A 532 23.88 -11.95 -13.39
N GLU A 533 24.40 -11.08 -14.25
CA GLU A 533 23.62 -10.12 -15.06
C GLU A 533 22.64 -10.83 -16.00
N ASP A 534 22.99 -11.99 -16.56
CA ASP A 534 22.10 -12.81 -17.39
C ASP A 534 20.87 -13.29 -16.57
N LEU A 535 21.08 -13.70 -15.33
CA LEU A 535 20.00 -14.14 -14.44
C LEU A 535 19.11 -12.98 -14.03
N ILE A 536 19.68 -11.82 -13.72
CA ILE A 536 18.93 -10.59 -13.40
C ILE A 536 18.03 -10.19 -14.57
N ALA A 537 18.60 -10.15 -15.79
CA ALA A 537 17.88 -9.78 -17.00
C ALA A 537 16.75 -10.77 -17.32
N MET A 538 17.00 -12.07 -17.20
CA MET A 538 15.97 -13.09 -17.45
C MET A 538 14.81 -12.95 -16.45
N ASN A 539 15.10 -12.72 -15.18
CA ASN A 539 14.05 -12.48 -14.17
C ASN A 539 13.23 -11.22 -14.47
N ALA A 540 13.86 -10.19 -15.00
CA ALA A 540 13.16 -8.96 -15.40
C ALA A 540 12.31 -9.14 -16.68
N LEU A 541 12.79 -9.91 -17.64
CA LEU A 541 12.12 -10.15 -18.93
C LEU A 541 10.97 -11.16 -18.84
N TYR A 542 11.05 -12.13 -17.93
CA TYR A 542 10.03 -13.17 -17.77
C TYR A 542 8.76 -12.65 -17.10
N ARG A 543 8.06 -11.76 -17.83
CA ARG A 543 6.77 -11.13 -17.42
C ARG A 543 5.92 -10.90 -18.65
N PRO A 544 4.57 -10.89 -18.54
CA PRO A 544 3.70 -10.52 -19.64
C PRO A 544 4.09 -9.15 -20.24
N GLY A 545 4.31 -9.09 -21.53
CA GLY A 545 4.83 -7.94 -22.25
C GLY A 545 6.32 -8.07 -22.59
N PRO A 546 7.26 -7.94 -21.65
CA PRO A 546 8.70 -8.06 -21.91
C PRO A 546 9.15 -9.44 -22.43
N MET A 547 8.37 -10.49 -22.17
CA MET A 547 8.67 -11.85 -22.65
C MET A 547 8.90 -11.94 -24.17
N ASP A 548 8.29 -11.07 -24.94
CA ASP A 548 8.44 -11.05 -26.41
C ASP A 548 9.88 -10.73 -26.85
N TYR A 549 10.67 -10.10 -25.99
CA TYR A 549 12.07 -9.75 -26.23
C TYR A 549 13.07 -10.82 -25.80
N ILE A 550 12.64 -11.89 -25.10
CA ILE A 550 13.52 -12.95 -24.65
C ILE A 550 14.24 -13.66 -25.81
N PRO A 551 13.58 -14.00 -26.93
CA PRO A 551 14.26 -14.60 -28.07
C PRO A 551 15.41 -13.72 -28.62
N ASP A 552 15.20 -12.42 -28.77
CA ASP A 552 16.22 -11.49 -29.22
C ASP A 552 17.37 -11.36 -28.24
N PHE A 553 17.09 -11.31 -26.95
CA PHE A 553 18.08 -11.29 -25.87
C PHE A 553 19.00 -12.52 -25.95
N ILE A 554 18.42 -13.70 -26.08
CA ILE A 554 19.14 -14.98 -26.20
C ILE A 554 19.98 -15.02 -27.47
N ASP A 555 19.42 -14.63 -28.61
CA ASP A 555 20.10 -14.64 -29.91
C ASP A 555 21.29 -13.67 -29.94
N ARG A 556 21.13 -12.49 -29.36
CA ARG A 556 22.24 -11.51 -29.24
C ARG A 556 23.35 -12.00 -28.32
N LYS A 557 23.00 -12.61 -27.19
CA LYS A 557 23.99 -13.21 -26.28
C LYS A 557 24.82 -14.27 -26.98
N HIS A 558 24.22 -15.14 -27.78
CA HIS A 558 24.88 -16.23 -28.48
C HIS A 558 25.47 -15.87 -29.86
N GLY A 559 25.39 -14.60 -30.24
CA GLY A 559 25.93 -14.12 -31.51
C GLY A 559 25.14 -14.52 -32.76
N ARG A 560 23.91 -15.04 -32.58
CA ARG A 560 23.01 -15.35 -33.71
C ARG A 560 22.38 -14.10 -34.34
N LYS A 561 22.28 -13.05 -33.56
CA LYS A 561 21.90 -11.69 -34.01
C LYS A 561 22.99 -10.71 -33.59
N PRO A 562 23.24 -9.65 -34.37
CA PRO A 562 24.19 -8.59 -33.99
C PRO A 562 23.65 -7.80 -32.80
N ILE A 563 24.54 -7.36 -31.93
CA ILE A 563 24.23 -6.41 -30.88
C ILE A 563 24.28 -5.03 -31.51
N GLU A 564 23.16 -4.35 -31.55
CA GLU A 564 23.01 -3.03 -32.17
C GLU A 564 22.56 -2.02 -31.14
N TYR A 565 23.07 -0.80 -31.27
CA TYR A 565 22.68 0.36 -30.49
C TYR A 565 22.18 1.44 -31.45
N ASP A 566 20.95 1.93 -31.27
CA ASP A 566 20.36 2.95 -32.12
C ASP A 566 21.24 4.22 -32.20
N ILE A 567 21.83 4.58 -31.07
CA ILE A 567 22.85 5.62 -30.95
C ILE A 567 24.07 4.98 -30.25
N PRO A 568 25.29 5.08 -30.82
CA PRO A 568 26.46 4.35 -30.28
C PRO A 568 26.76 4.59 -28.80
N VAL A 569 26.49 5.77 -28.29
CA VAL A 569 26.72 6.12 -26.86
C VAL A 569 25.83 5.33 -25.91
N MET A 570 24.73 4.75 -26.38
CA MET A 570 23.82 3.91 -25.59
C MET A 570 24.50 2.63 -25.10
N GLU A 571 25.59 2.20 -25.74
CA GLU A 571 26.40 1.06 -25.28
C GLU A 571 26.78 1.18 -23.82
N LYS A 572 27.06 2.40 -23.35
CA LYS A 572 27.43 2.67 -21.95
C LYS A 572 26.50 2.01 -20.92
N TYR A 573 25.19 2.03 -21.19
CA TYR A 573 24.18 1.50 -20.27
C TYR A 573 23.48 0.24 -20.76
N LEU A 574 23.61 -0.13 -22.04
CA LEU A 574 22.93 -1.29 -22.61
C LEU A 574 23.86 -2.47 -22.90
N LYS A 575 25.15 -2.36 -22.61
CA LYS A 575 26.12 -3.42 -22.91
C LYS A 575 25.77 -4.74 -22.19
N ASP A 576 25.43 -4.69 -20.90
CA ASP A 576 25.15 -5.89 -20.10
C ASP A 576 23.81 -6.55 -20.45
N THR A 577 22.96 -5.86 -21.19
CA THR A 577 21.68 -6.37 -21.69
C THR A 577 21.66 -6.53 -23.22
N TYR A 578 22.84 -6.62 -23.84
CA TYR A 578 23.03 -6.89 -25.27
C TYR A 578 22.28 -5.90 -26.18
N GLY A 579 22.23 -4.63 -25.78
CA GLY A 579 21.59 -3.55 -26.55
C GLY A 579 20.08 -3.46 -26.38
N ILE A 580 19.49 -4.27 -25.52
CA ILE A 580 18.06 -4.25 -25.23
C ILE A 580 17.79 -3.44 -23.93
N THR A 581 16.84 -2.51 -23.98
CA THR A 581 16.41 -1.79 -22.78
C THR A 581 15.51 -2.69 -21.95
N VAL A 582 16.00 -3.13 -20.79
CA VAL A 582 15.34 -4.07 -19.90
C VAL A 582 14.86 -3.39 -18.62
N TYR A 583 15.70 -2.53 -18.04
CA TYR A 583 15.51 -1.97 -16.70
C TYR A 583 14.96 -0.54 -16.74
N GLN A 584 14.22 -0.18 -15.71
CA GLN A 584 13.73 1.20 -15.52
C GLN A 584 14.88 2.19 -15.41
N GLU A 585 15.96 1.82 -14.72
CA GLU A 585 17.18 2.61 -14.58
C GLU A 585 17.83 2.91 -15.93
N GLN A 586 17.79 1.97 -16.87
CA GLN A 586 18.30 2.19 -18.22
C GLN A 586 17.51 3.28 -18.94
N VAL A 587 16.18 3.29 -18.85
CA VAL A 587 15.35 4.35 -19.41
C VAL A 587 15.71 5.71 -18.82
N MET A 588 15.87 5.78 -17.52
CA MET A 588 16.22 7.03 -16.80
C MET A 588 17.62 7.51 -17.21
N LEU A 589 18.61 6.63 -17.19
CA LEU A 589 19.98 6.97 -17.54
C LEU A 589 20.14 7.35 -19.02
N LEU A 590 19.45 6.66 -19.92
CA LEU A 590 19.46 7.01 -21.35
C LEU A 590 18.84 8.37 -21.63
N SER A 591 17.74 8.72 -20.98
CA SER A 591 17.12 10.05 -21.14
C SER A 591 18.04 11.17 -20.66
N ARG A 592 18.81 10.93 -19.64
CA ARG A 592 19.83 11.87 -19.13
C ARG A 592 21.03 11.97 -20.05
N LEU A 593 21.53 10.82 -20.51
CA LEU A 593 22.68 10.74 -21.42
C LEU A 593 22.42 11.36 -22.78
N LEU A 594 21.25 11.08 -23.36
CA LEU A 594 20.91 11.48 -24.74
C LEU A 594 20.35 12.90 -24.83
N ALA A 595 19.54 13.32 -23.84
CA ALA A 595 18.74 14.53 -23.93
C ALA A 595 18.86 15.47 -22.71
N ASP A 596 19.86 15.26 -21.84
CA ASP A 596 20.12 16.09 -20.66
C ASP A 596 18.92 16.21 -19.69
N PHE A 597 18.10 15.18 -19.60
CA PHE A 597 17.03 15.15 -18.60
C PHE A 597 17.61 15.26 -17.20
N THR A 598 16.97 16.05 -16.34
CA THR A 598 17.31 16.08 -14.93
C THR A 598 16.93 14.77 -14.24
N ARG A 599 17.40 14.56 -13.02
CA ARG A 599 17.04 13.39 -12.20
C ARG A 599 15.54 13.26 -12.03
N GLY A 600 14.85 14.35 -11.68
CA GLY A 600 13.39 14.38 -11.52
C GLY A 600 12.63 14.13 -12.82
N GLU A 601 13.08 14.71 -13.93
CA GLU A 601 12.49 14.50 -15.26
C GLU A 601 12.62 13.07 -15.76
N SER A 602 13.75 12.43 -15.53
CA SER A 602 13.96 11.03 -15.90
C SER A 602 13.04 10.08 -15.12
N ASP A 603 12.79 10.34 -13.83
CA ASP A 603 11.81 9.59 -13.04
C ASP A 603 10.37 9.84 -13.50
N ALA A 604 10.03 11.08 -13.86
CA ALA A 604 8.73 11.41 -14.44
C ALA A 604 8.48 10.67 -15.76
N LEU A 605 9.49 10.58 -16.61
CA LEU A 605 9.44 9.80 -17.86
C LEU A 605 9.18 8.32 -17.59
N ARG A 606 9.95 7.72 -16.70
CA ARG A 606 9.79 6.32 -16.31
C ARG A 606 8.36 6.02 -15.83
N LYS A 607 7.81 6.90 -14.99
CA LYS A 607 6.43 6.76 -14.46
C LYS A 607 5.38 6.90 -15.55
N ALA A 608 5.55 7.87 -16.46
CA ALA A 608 4.65 8.06 -17.58
C ALA A 608 4.62 6.84 -18.51
N MET A 609 5.78 6.24 -18.78
CA MET A 609 5.89 4.99 -19.54
C MET A 609 5.23 3.82 -18.81
N GLY A 610 5.55 3.60 -17.56
CA GLY A 610 5.03 2.50 -16.76
C GLY A 610 3.50 2.53 -16.59
N LYS A 611 2.93 3.72 -16.44
CA LYS A 611 1.48 3.92 -16.32
C LYS A 611 0.78 4.13 -17.67
N LYS A 612 1.51 4.11 -18.79
CA LYS A 612 1.01 4.34 -20.15
C LYS A 612 0.26 5.67 -20.32
N LEU A 613 0.76 6.72 -19.69
CA LEU A 613 0.17 8.07 -19.73
C LEU A 613 0.58 8.80 -21.01
N ARG A 614 -0.15 8.56 -22.09
CA ARG A 614 0.17 9.09 -23.43
C ARG A 614 0.32 10.61 -23.44
N ASP A 615 -0.61 11.34 -22.86
CA ASP A 615 -0.57 12.82 -22.82
C ASP A 615 0.72 13.36 -22.19
N LYS A 616 1.21 12.70 -21.13
CA LYS A 616 2.47 13.07 -20.49
C LYS A 616 3.69 12.74 -21.35
N LEU A 617 3.66 11.59 -22.03
CA LEU A 617 4.73 11.18 -22.94
C LEU A 617 4.82 12.14 -24.15
N ASP A 618 3.68 12.48 -24.74
CA ASP A 618 3.60 13.43 -25.87
C ASP A 618 4.12 14.81 -25.47
N HIS A 619 3.90 15.22 -24.22
CA HIS A 619 4.44 16.47 -23.69
C HIS A 619 5.96 16.43 -23.46
N MET A 620 6.52 15.27 -23.16
CA MET A 620 7.96 15.08 -22.92
C MET A 620 8.76 14.86 -24.22
N LYS A 621 8.13 14.35 -25.27
CA LYS A 621 8.77 14.03 -26.54
C LYS A 621 9.52 15.23 -27.18
N PRO A 622 8.95 16.45 -27.25
CA PRO A 622 9.66 17.61 -27.80
C PRO A 622 10.94 17.94 -27.05
N LYS A 623 10.91 17.86 -25.73
CA LYS A 623 12.08 18.11 -24.87
C LYS A 623 13.18 17.07 -25.10
N PHE A 624 12.82 15.80 -25.22
CA PHE A 624 13.77 14.73 -25.53
C PHE A 624 14.43 14.95 -26.90
N SER A 625 13.62 15.25 -27.93
CA SER A 625 14.12 15.49 -29.29
C SER A 625 15.03 16.71 -29.35
N GLU A 626 14.67 17.79 -28.68
CA GLU A 626 15.47 19.04 -28.67
C GLU A 626 16.80 18.81 -27.91
N GLY A 627 16.76 18.21 -26.74
CA GLY A 627 17.96 17.86 -25.98
C GLY A 627 18.89 16.93 -26.74
N GLY A 628 18.34 15.93 -27.41
CA GLY A 628 19.10 15.00 -28.24
C GLY A 628 19.77 15.68 -29.43
N ARG A 629 19.09 16.59 -30.10
CA ARG A 629 19.69 17.40 -31.21
C ARG A 629 20.80 18.31 -30.70
N LYS A 630 20.60 18.95 -29.55
CA LYS A 630 21.61 19.78 -28.91
C LYS A 630 22.88 19.00 -28.62
N ASN A 631 22.75 17.71 -28.25
CA ASN A 631 23.86 16.81 -27.99
C ASN A 631 24.45 16.18 -29.27
N GLY A 632 24.02 16.60 -30.46
CA GLY A 632 24.57 16.17 -31.75
C GLY A 632 24.04 14.85 -32.28
N HIS A 633 22.92 14.33 -31.76
CA HIS A 633 22.31 13.10 -32.26
C HIS A 633 21.42 13.34 -33.46
N ASP A 634 21.34 12.35 -34.36
CA ASP A 634 20.52 12.43 -35.58
C ASP A 634 19.03 12.53 -35.25
N PRO A 635 18.31 13.59 -35.70
CA PRO A 635 16.89 13.76 -35.40
C PRO A 635 16.00 12.59 -35.84
N LYS A 636 16.36 11.91 -36.94
CA LYS A 636 15.62 10.73 -37.40
C LYS A 636 15.76 9.53 -36.49
N VAL A 637 16.92 9.37 -35.84
CA VAL A 637 17.17 8.29 -34.90
C VAL A 637 16.52 8.60 -33.54
N LEU A 638 16.45 9.89 -33.16
CA LEU A 638 15.81 10.33 -31.93
C LEU A 638 14.28 10.14 -31.96
N GLU A 639 13.66 10.22 -33.13
CA GLU A 639 12.22 10.04 -33.31
C GLU A 639 11.79 8.57 -33.16
#